data_97ef4250397cb4d594c1846bdc042a9f
#
_entry.id   97ef4250397cb4d594c1846bdc042a9f
#
_cell.length_a   1.000
_cell.length_b   1.000
_cell.length_c   1.000
_cell.angle_alpha   90.00
_cell.angle_beta   90.00
_cell.angle_gamma   90.00
#
_symmetry.space_group_name_H-M   'P 1'
#
loop_
_entity.id
_entity.type
_entity.pdbx_description
1 polymer ?
#
loop_
_entity_poly.entity_id
_entity_poly.type
_entity_poly.pdbx_seq_one_letter_code
_entity_poly.pdbx_strand_id
1 'polypeptide(L)'
;MNIFKSFLKLTVQILIVTIFFSTVKAKKLDYYEKGENISNYFSGILLFQENDYEGSYSSFKKLDGLEKHHINYSSRYLFSLVNLGKFNEAFNYSKKLEKLRSSSFESELIMGIYYLKNQKYDLAQQYFL
;
A
#
# COMPACT_ATOMS: atom_id res chain seq x y z
N MET A 1 10.32 12.00 -63.21
CA MET A 1 10.17 13.00 -62.10
C MET A 1 8.97 12.71 -61.21
N ASN A 2 7.85 12.16 -61.69
CA ASN A 2 6.64 11.88 -60.87
C ASN A 2 6.79 10.68 -59.91
N ILE A 3 7.48 9.64 -60.30
CA ILE A 3 7.67 8.41 -59.51
C ILE A 3 8.47 8.70 -58.24
N PHE A 4 9.50 9.52 -58.32
CA PHE A 4 10.33 9.91 -57.17
C PHE A 4 9.53 10.72 -56.14
N LYS A 5 8.68 11.65 -56.61
CA LYS A 5 7.79 12.42 -55.72
C LYS A 5 6.73 11.56 -55.03
N SER A 6 6.22 10.54 -55.72
CA SER A 6 5.28 9.59 -55.13
C SER A 6 5.93 8.70 -54.07
N PHE A 7 7.16 8.23 -54.33
CA PHE A 7 7.92 7.43 -53.36
C PHE A 7 8.27 8.22 -52.10
N LEU A 8 8.67 9.49 -52.28
CA LEU A 8 8.98 10.39 -51.15
C LEU A 8 7.71 10.65 -50.29
N LYS A 9 6.55 10.84 -50.89
CA LYS A 9 5.31 10.98 -50.12
C LYS A 9 4.94 9.73 -49.33
N LEU A 10 5.11 8.55 -49.90
CA LEU A 10 4.82 7.28 -49.24
C LEU A 10 5.76 7.06 -48.03
N THR A 11 7.05 7.34 -48.17
CA THR A 11 8.02 7.20 -47.09
C THR A 11 7.74 8.17 -45.94
N VAL A 12 7.38 9.40 -46.22
CA VAL A 12 6.97 10.40 -45.21
C VAL A 12 5.70 9.97 -44.48
N GLN A 13 4.70 9.43 -45.18
CA GLN A 13 3.49 8.92 -44.53
C GLN A 13 3.78 7.74 -43.58
N ILE A 14 4.61 6.80 -44.01
CA ILE A 14 5.04 5.66 -43.16
C ILE A 14 5.78 6.17 -41.93
N LEU A 15 6.68 7.15 -42.08
CA LEU A 15 7.43 7.75 -40.96
C LEU A 15 6.51 8.43 -39.94
N ILE A 16 5.50 9.16 -40.39
CA ILE A 16 4.51 9.81 -39.52
C ILE A 16 3.72 8.75 -38.74
N VAL A 17 3.26 7.69 -39.40
CA VAL A 17 2.53 6.60 -38.74
C VAL A 17 3.38 5.92 -37.67
N THR A 18 4.65 5.63 -37.95
CA THR A 18 5.54 5.00 -36.96
C THR A 18 5.83 5.89 -35.75
N ILE A 19 5.88 7.22 -35.92
CA ILE A 19 6.06 8.15 -34.80
C ILE A 19 4.83 8.14 -33.87
N PHE A 20 3.62 8.06 -34.42
CA PHE A 20 2.39 8.00 -33.62
C PHE A 20 2.26 6.70 -32.82
N PHE A 21 2.78 5.58 -33.30
CA PHE A 21 2.74 4.31 -32.55
C PHE A 21 3.80 4.18 -31.46
N SER A 22 4.87 4.96 -31.47
CA SER A 22 5.98 4.84 -30.53
C SER A 22 5.81 5.57 -29.21
N THR A 23 4.72 6.31 -28.98
CA THR A 23 4.57 7.17 -27.79
C THR A 23 3.55 6.72 -26.76
N VAL A 24 2.84 5.62 -26.96
CA VAL A 24 1.95 5.07 -25.93
C VAL A 24 2.73 4.20 -24.97
N LYS A 25 3.54 4.81 -24.11
CA LYS A 25 3.95 4.13 -22.86
C LYS A 25 2.70 4.03 -21.99
N ALA A 26 2.14 2.84 -21.87
CA ALA A 26 1.12 2.57 -20.86
C ALA A 26 1.65 3.03 -19.50
N LYS A 27 1.03 4.06 -18.91
CA LYS A 27 1.35 4.51 -17.56
C LYS A 27 1.17 3.29 -16.65
N LYS A 28 2.25 2.85 -15.99
CA LYS A 28 2.13 1.78 -15.01
C LYS A 28 1.17 2.28 -13.94
N LEU A 29 -0.02 1.65 -13.83
CA LEU A 29 -0.98 2.01 -12.79
C LEU A 29 -0.26 1.99 -11.46
N ASP A 30 -0.39 3.08 -10.71
CA ASP A 30 0.12 3.14 -9.35
C ASP A 30 -0.57 2.07 -8.51
N TYR A 31 0.09 1.58 -7.47
CA TYR A 31 -0.42 0.52 -6.60
C TYR A 31 -1.83 0.84 -6.06
N TYR A 32 -2.16 2.11 -5.88
CA TYR A 32 -3.47 2.59 -5.43
C TYR A 32 -4.59 2.50 -6.48
N GLU A 33 -4.24 2.61 -7.77
CA GLU A 33 -5.20 2.66 -8.87
C GLU A 33 -5.65 1.25 -9.30
N LYS A 34 -5.09 0.20 -8.69
CA LYS A 34 -5.56 -1.17 -8.96
C LYS A 34 -6.93 -1.35 -8.34
N GLY A 35 -7.94 -1.62 -9.15
CA GLY A 35 -9.32 -1.82 -8.69
C GLY A 35 -9.45 -2.85 -7.58
N GLU A 36 -8.62 -3.89 -7.57
CA GLU A 36 -8.57 -4.89 -6.51
C GLU A 36 -8.15 -4.29 -5.16
N ASN A 37 -7.18 -3.37 -5.14
CA ASN A 37 -6.74 -2.71 -3.92
C ASN A 37 -7.82 -1.78 -3.37
N ILE A 38 -8.52 -1.06 -4.26
CA ILE A 38 -9.66 -0.22 -3.88
C ILE A 38 -10.75 -1.09 -3.25
N SER A 39 -11.11 -2.20 -3.90
CA SER A 39 -12.11 -3.15 -3.38
C SER A 39 -11.70 -3.71 -2.01
N ASN A 40 -10.48 -4.21 -1.86
CA ASN A 40 -9.99 -4.74 -0.59
C ASN A 40 -9.96 -3.68 0.51
N TYR A 41 -9.61 -2.42 0.18
CA TYR A 41 -9.63 -1.32 1.15
C TYR A 41 -11.04 -1.05 1.67
N PHE A 42 -12.02 -0.88 0.79
CA PHE A 42 -13.40 -0.63 1.20
C PHE A 42 -14.03 -1.83 1.90
N SER A 43 -13.78 -3.05 1.45
CA SER A 43 -14.22 -4.26 2.14
C SER A 43 -13.65 -4.32 3.56
N GLY A 44 -12.35 -4.05 3.72
CA GLY A 44 -11.71 -4.02 5.03
C GLY A 44 -12.32 -2.98 5.97
N ILE A 45 -12.67 -1.80 5.45
CA ILE A 45 -13.33 -0.74 6.25
C ILE A 45 -14.74 -1.16 6.69
N LEU A 46 -15.53 -1.68 5.75
CA LEU A 46 -16.91 -2.09 6.05
C LEU A 46 -16.93 -3.21 7.11
N LEU A 47 -16.14 -4.25 6.91
CA LEU A 47 -16.02 -5.36 7.85
C LEU A 47 -15.50 -4.90 9.22
N PHE A 48 -14.57 -3.94 9.23
CA PHE A 48 -14.11 -3.33 10.48
C PHE A 48 -15.22 -2.61 11.22
N GLN A 49 -16.08 -1.86 10.52
CA GLN A 49 -17.23 -1.17 11.12
C GLN A 49 -18.29 -2.14 11.66
N GLU A 50 -18.40 -3.31 11.05
CA GLU A 50 -19.29 -4.38 11.51
C GLU A 50 -18.68 -5.23 12.64
N ASN A 51 -17.47 -4.89 13.10
CA ASN A 51 -16.68 -5.65 14.08
C ASN A 51 -16.29 -7.07 13.59
N ASP A 52 -16.34 -7.32 12.29
CA ASP A 52 -15.76 -8.52 11.68
C ASP A 52 -14.23 -8.28 11.48
N TYR A 53 -13.49 -8.46 12.56
CA TYR A 53 -12.05 -8.24 12.55
C TYR A 53 -11.29 -9.28 11.71
N GLU A 54 -11.82 -10.52 11.56
CA GLU A 54 -11.18 -11.54 10.72
C GLU A 54 -11.32 -11.20 9.24
N GLY A 55 -12.52 -10.82 8.80
CA GLY A 55 -12.76 -10.36 7.43
C GLY A 55 -11.99 -9.09 7.12
N SER A 56 -11.97 -8.13 8.06
CA SER A 56 -11.20 -6.90 7.95
C SER A 56 -9.70 -7.17 7.81
N TYR A 57 -9.15 -8.00 8.69
CA TYR A 57 -7.75 -8.45 8.62
C TYR A 57 -7.41 -9.08 7.27
N SER A 58 -8.25 -10.00 6.80
CA SER A 58 -8.05 -10.70 5.53
C SER A 58 -8.04 -9.76 4.33
N SER A 59 -8.88 -8.73 4.36
CA SER A 59 -8.96 -7.70 3.33
C SER A 59 -7.75 -6.75 3.37
N PHE A 60 -7.41 -6.24 4.55
CA PHE A 60 -6.29 -5.32 4.72
C PHE A 60 -4.92 -5.99 4.48
N LYS A 61 -4.77 -7.27 4.80
CA LYS A 61 -3.53 -8.02 4.55
C LYS A 61 -3.14 -8.04 3.06
N LYS A 62 -4.12 -7.99 2.16
CA LYS A 62 -3.89 -7.93 0.71
C LYS A 62 -3.35 -6.57 0.24
N LEU A 63 -3.39 -5.56 1.10
CA LEU A 63 -2.97 -4.19 0.80
C LEU A 63 -1.54 -3.88 1.25
N ASP A 64 -0.73 -4.90 1.46
CA ASP A 64 0.68 -4.74 1.85
C ASP A 64 1.41 -3.80 0.87
N GLY A 65 2.04 -2.74 1.39
CA GLY A 65 2.70 -1.70 0.61
C GLY A 65 1.97 -0.33 0.62
N LEU A 66 0.73 -0.24 1.13
CA LEU A 66 0.00 1.03 1.26
C LEU A 66 0.39 1.84 2.51
N GLU A 67 1.20 1.30 3.39
CA GLU A 67 1.49 1.88 4.72
C GLU A 67 2.03 3.31 4.66
N LYS A 68 2.83 3.62 3.63
CA LYS A 68 3.42 4.96 3.47
C LYS A 68 2.41 6.05 3.13
N HIS A 69 1.24 5.67 2.67
CA HIS A 69 0.31 6.59 2.04
C HIS A 69 -1.05 6.63 2.72
N HIS A 70 -1.34 5.66 3.61
CA HIS A 70 -2.62 5.53 4.27
C HIS A 70 -2.50 5.14 5.73
N ILE A 71 -2.32 6.14 6.60
CA ILE A 71 -2.23 5.95 8.05
C ILE A 71 -3.51 5.28 8.60
N ASN A 72 -4.68 5.67 8.10
CA ASN A 72 -5.97 5.11 8.54
C ASN A 72 -6.11 3.61 8.22
N TYR A 73 -5.52 3.14 7.13
CA TYR A 73 -5.43 1.72 6.81
C TYR A 73 -4.58 1.00 7.85
N SER A 74 -3.39 1.52 8.12
CA SER A 74 -2.43 0.92 9.05
C SER A 74 -2.99 0.81 10.47
N SER A 75 -3.66 1.86 10.96
CA SER A 75 -4.29 1.85 12.29
C SER A 75 -5.40 0.81 12.39
N ARG A 76 -6.28 0.71 11.39
CA ARG A 76 -7.36 -0.29 11.38
C ARG A 76 -6.84 -1.72 11.26
N TYR A 77 -5.78 -1.92 10.46
CA TYR A 77 -5.14 -3.21 10.35
C TYR A 77 -4.52 -3.66 11.68
N LEU A 78 -3.79 -2.76 12.35
CA LEU A 78 -3.27 -2.99 13.70
C LEU A 78 -4.37 -3.32 14.70
N PHE A 79 -5.47 -2.56 14.66
CA PHE A 79 -6.60 -2.78 15.56
C PHE A 79 -7.24 -4.16 15.32
N SER A 80 -7.41 -4.58 14.06
CA SER A 80 -7.89 -5.91 13.73
C SER A 80 -6.97 -7.00 14.28
N LEU A 81 -5.65 -6.85 14.12
CA LEU A 81 -4.66 -7.79 14.66
C LEU A 81 -4.75 -7.93 16.19
N VAL A 82 -4.91 -6.81 16.89
CA VAL A 82 -5.03 -6.80 18.36
C VAL A 82 -6.33 -7.49 18.80
N ASN A 83 -7.46 -7.21 18.16
CA ASN A 83 -8.73 -7.85 18.49
C ASN A 83 -8.73 -9.37 18.22
N LEU A 84 -7.96 -9.81 17.24
CA LEU A 84 -7.76 -11.23 16.94
C LEU A 84 -6.72 -11.92 17.83
N GLY A 85 -6.12 -11.18 18.79
CA GLY A 85 -5.04 -11.71 19.64
C GLY A 85 -3.73 -11.95 18.91
N LYS A 86 -3.56 -11.46 17.68
CA LYS A 86 -2.36 -11.61 16.85
C LYS A 86 -1.26 -10.62 17.24
N PHE A 87 -0.91 -10.57 18.52
CA PHE A 87 0.02 -9.56 19.08
C PHE A 87 1.42 -9.57 18.47
N ASN A 88 1.94 -10.75 18.12
CA ASN A 88 3.26 -10.85 17.47
C ASN A 88 3.22 -10.28 16.05
N GLU A 89 2.14 -10.49 15.31
CA GLU A 89 1.96 -9.90 13.98
C GLU A 89 1.80 -8.37 14.10
N ALA A 90 1.02 -7.90 15.07
CA ALA A 90 0.86 -6.46 15.33
C ALA A 90 2.21 -5.79 15.66
N PHE A 91 3.04 -6.40 16.50
CA PHE A 91 4.37 -5.91 16.81
C PHE A 91 5.28 -5.87 15.56
N ASN A 92 5.31 -6.95 14.77
CA ASN A 92 6.11 -7.00 13.56
C ASN A 92 5.66 -5.95 12.52
N TYR A 93 4.37 -5.73 12.41
CA TYR A 93 3.82 -4.69 11.55
C TYR A 93 4.16 -3.28 12.05
N SER A 94 4.08 -3.03 13.36
CA SER A 94 4.51 -1.76 13.97
C SER A 94 5.99 -1.48 13.70
N LYS A 95 6.87 -2.48 13.82
CA LYS A 95 8.29 -2.35 13.43
C LYS A 95 8.47 -2.02 11.94
N LYS A 96 7.62 -2.56 11.07
CA LYS A 96 7.62 -2.22 9.64
C LYS A 96 7.26 -0.75 9.43
N LEU A 97 6.22 -0.26 10.11
CA LEU A 97 5.81 1.14 10.05
C LEU A 97 6.92 2.08 10.51
N GLU A 98 7.60 1.76 11.61
CA GLU A 98 8.73 2.51 12.12
C GLU A 98 9.86 2.63 11.07
N LYS A 99 10.27 1.50 10.46
CA LYS A 99 11.28 1.49 9.38
C LYS A 99 10.86 2.32 8.17
N LEU A 100 9.57 2.39 7.89
CA LEU A 100 9.00 3.17 6.79
C LEU A 100 8.81 4.65 7.15
N ARG A 101 9.09 5.06 8.39
CA ARG A 101 8.80 6.40 8.94
C ARG A 101 7.32 6.76 8.80
N SER A 102 6.45 5.78 9.03
CA SER A 102 5.00 5.88 8.95
C SER A 102 4.34 5.42 10.26
N SER A 103 5.06 5.59 11.39
CA SER A 103 4.54 5.28 12.71
C SER A 103 3.26 6.06 12.99
N SER A 104 2.36 5.45 13.73
CA SER A 104 1.17 6.07 14.31
C SER A 104 1.19 5.84 15.82
N PHE A 105 0.35 6.59 16.54
CA PHE A 105 0.20 6.40 17.98
C PHE A 105 -0.08 4.93 18.34
N GLU A 106 -0.95 4.26 17.59
CA GLU A 106 -1.29 2.85 17.83
C GLU A 106 -0.08 1.93 17.63
N SER A 107 0.73 2.19 16.60
CA SER A 107 1.93 1.39 16.35
C SER A 107 2.98 1.55 17.45
N GLU A 108 3.17 2.77 17.94
CA GLU A 108 4.09 3.07 19.04
C GLU A 108 3.59 2.47 20.34
N LEU A 109 2.30 2.58 20.63
CA LEU A 109 1.68 1.95 21.78
C LEU A 109 1.87 0.43 21.80
N ILE A 110 1.67 -0.25 20.65
CA ILE A 110 1.90 -1.69 20.52
C ILE A 110 3.37 -2.04 20.77
N MET A 111 4.31 -1.24 20.27
CA MET A 111 5.74 -1.43 20.50
C MET A 111 6.07 -1.31 21.99
N GLY A 112 5.58 -0.26 22.65
CA GLY A 112 5.78 -0.04 24.08
C GLY A 112 5.22 -1.19 24.92
N ILE A 113 3.97 -1.60 24.68
CA ILE A 113 3.33 -2.71 25.40
C ILE A 113 4.09 -4.03 25.17
N TYR A 114 4.54 -4.31 23.93
CA TYR A 114 5.29 -5.51 23.63
C TYR A 114 6.62 -5.56 24.41
N TYR A 115 7.36 -4.46 24.45
CA TYR A 115 8.60 -4.39 25.20
C TYR A 115 8.37 -4.47 26.71
N LEU A 116 7.31 -3.83 27.23
CA LEU A 116 6.92 -3.92 28.64
C LEU A 116 6.62 -5.37 29.04
N LYS A 117 5.80 -6.07 28.25
CA LYS A 117 5.46 -7.49 28.45
C LYS A 117 6.70 -8.38 28.49
N ASN A 118 7.72 -8.05 27.69
CA ASN A 118 8.98 -8.79 27.64
C ASN A 118 10.06 -8.26 28.61
N GLN A 119 9.66 -7.45 29.60
CA GLN A 119 10.52 -6.88 30.65
C GLN A 119 11.68 -6.02 30.12
N LYS A 120 11.54 -5.47 28.92
CA LYS A 120 12.50 -4.55 28.30
C LYS A 120 12.09 -3.10 28.59
N TYR A 121 12.21 -2.72 29.86
CA TYR A 121 11.66 -1.46 30.38
C TYR A 121 12.25 -0.21 29.71
N ASP A 122 13.56 -0.18 29.47
CA ASP A 122 14.24 0.95 28.82
C ASP A 122 13.71 1.17 27.39
N LEU A 123 13.46 0.07 26.65
CA LEU A 123 12.87 0.16 25.32
C LEU A 123 11.39 0.55 25.37
N ALA A 124 10.64 0.02 26.35
CA ALA A 124 9.22 0.37 26.49
C ALA A 124 9.06 1.87 26.79
N GLN A 125 9.92 2.45 27.63
CA GLN A 125 9.90 3.86 27.99
C GLN A 125 10.05 4.78 26.76
N GLN A 126 10.87 4.39 25.78
CA GLN A 126 11.08 5.18 24.55
C GLN A 126 9.82 5.36 23.70
N TYR A 127 8.83 4.47 23.85
CA TYR A 127 7.57 4.51 23.11
C TYR A 127 6.42 5.15 23.90
N PHE A 128 6.61 5.44 25.18
CA PHE A 128 5.57 6.05 26.05
C PHE A 128 5.87 7.50 26.40
N LEU A 129 7.05 8.02 26.03
CA LEU A 129 7.47 9.41 26.29
C LEU A 129 7.50 10.22 24.99
#